data_461abc981aa2790c17d7680779294b54
#
_entry.id   461abc981aa2790c17d7680779294b54
#
_cell.length_a   1.000
_cell.length_b   1.000
_cell.length_c   1.000
_cell.angle_alpha   90.00
_cell.angle_beta   90.00
_cell.angle_gamma   90.00
#
_symmetry.space_group_name_H-M   'P 1'
#
loop_
_entity.id
_entity.type
_entity.pdbx_description
1 polymer ?
#
loop_
_entity_poly.entity_id
_entity_poly.type
_entity_poly.pdbx_seq_one_letter_code
_entity_poly.pdbx_strand_id
1 'polypeptide(L)'
;MSKLTKFIYASDSHGDMADPEALAALYEFTKDFGGSSVIKIAGGDQYDFRSLRKGVGTDKEGAESLQADLDEGKQFFDRWRPNVWLWGNHEHRLDAAQGAGSALVRDYCQGVKDHINAHARKCGAKTILPYHADKGVYRLGPVAMVHGYAHGANATVLQGLHYAPYGGALIHGHTHNLASIALTKHGGGNAFSAGCLCRKEDMTYSAQRLASARWGSGFVAGFITAGGDYKAWLVHKMGDQWIWTKDVKTFTPRSR
;
A
#
# COMPACT_ATOMS: atom_id res chain seq x y z
N MET A 1 -1.00 22.91 -21.83
CA MET A 1 -0.28 21.94 -20.99
C MET A 1 -1.07 20.64 -20.99
N SER A 2 -0.47 19.51 -21.36
CA SER A 2 -1.13 18.21 -21.26
C SER A 2 -1.45 17.90 -19.80
N LYS A 3 -2.71 17.50 -19.53
CA LYS A 3 -3.20 17.20 -18.18
C LYS A 3 -2.43 15.97 -17.65
N LEU A 4 -1.68 16.14 -16.56
CA LEU A 4 -1.03 15.04 -15.84
C LEU A 4 -2.02 14.44 -14.84
N THR A 5 -2.20 13.13 -14.89
CA THR A 5 -2.90 12.37 -13.86
C THR A 5 -1.90 11.98 -12.78
N LYS A 6 -1.97 12.62 -11.60
CA LYS A 6 -1.10 12.37 -10.45
C LYS A 6 -1.66 11.26 -9.60
N PHE A 7 -0.80 10.42 -9.06
CA PHE A 7 -1.19 9.35 -8.13
C PHE A 7 -0.19 9.19 -6.98
N ILE A 8 -0.67 8.63 -5.87
CA ILE A 8 0.14 8.19 -4.73
C ILE A 8 -0.35 6.79 -4.34
N TYR A 9 0.59 5.87 -4.17
CA TYR A 9 0.37 4.54 -3.61
C TYR A 9 1.07 4.45 -2.26
N ALA A 10 0.32 4.11 -1.21
CA ALA A 10 0.84 3.94 0.14
C ALA A 10 0.19 2.71 0.80
N SER A 11 0.95 1.90 1.53
CA SER A 11 0.53 0.62 2.08
C SER A 11 1.16 0.33 3.44
N ASP A 12 0.72 -0.75 4.06
CA ASP A 12 1.38 -1.37 5.21
C ASP A 12 1.47 -0.43 6.43
N SER A 13 0.35 0.22 6.80
CA SER A 13 0.26 1.02 8.02
C SER A 13 -0.03 0.19 9.27
N HIS A 14 -0.69 -0.97 9.10
CA HIS A 14 -0.95 -1.94 10.17
C HIS A 14 -1.65 -1.37 11.41
N GLY A 15 -2.73 -0.62 11.20
CA GLY A 15 -3.59 -0.12 12.27
C GLY A 15 -2.83 0.63 13.36
N ASP A 16 -2.93 0.17 14.59
CA ASP A 16 -2.29 0.79 15.76
C ASP A 16 -0.76 0.70 15.79
N MET A 17 -0.17 -0.07 14.86
CA MET A 17 1.27 -0.08 14.62
C MET A 17 1.72 1.02 13.64
N ALA A 18 0.82 1.86 13.14
CA ALA A 18 1.17 2.92 12.21
C ALA A 18 2.20 3.89 12.80
N ASP A 19 3.15 4.31 11.96
CA ASP A 19 4.13 5.33 12.31
C ASP A 19 3.51 6.72 12.11
N PRO A 20 3.27 7.50 13.19
CA PRO A 20 2.68 8.82 13.07
C PRO A 20 3.51 9.78 12.22
N GLU A 21 4.83 9.64 12.21
CA GLU A 21 5.72 10.46 11.40
C GLU A 21 5.58 10.14 9.92
N ALA A 22 5.54 8.85 9.56
CA ALA A 22 5.33 8.42 8.19
C ALA A 22 3.96 8.83 7.65
N LEU A 23 2.92 8.73 8.48
CA LEU A 23 1.58 9.20 8.14
C LEU A 23 1.55 10.72 7.94
N ALA A 24 2.19 11.49 8.83
CA ALA A 24 2.28 12.94 8.69
C ALA A 24 2.98 13.33 7.39
N ALA A 25 4.10 12.66 7.05
CA ALA A 25 4.82 12.87 5.79
C ALA A 25 3.95 12.55 4.57
N LEU A 26 3.19 11.45 4.59
CA LEU A 26 2.25 11.10 3.52
C LEU A 26 1.17 12.19 3.32
N TYR A 27 0.61 12.71 4.41
CA TYR A 27 -0.44 13.73 4.34
C TYR A 27 0.08 15.06 3.81
N GLU A 28 1.22 15.54 4.30
CA GLU A 28 1.85 16.77 3.83
C GLU A 28 2.32 16.64 2.38
N PHE A 29 2.96 15.54 2.01
CA PHE A 29 3.30 15.28 0.61
C PHE A 29 2.06 15.29 -0.29
N THR A 30 0.98 14.64 0.11
CA THR A 30 -0.26 14.59 -0.67
C THR A 30 -0.79 16.00 -0.94
N LYS A 31 -0.78 16.87 0.09
CA LYS A 31 -1.18 18.27 0.00
C LYS A 31 -0.30 19.05 -0.99
N ASP A 32 1.02 18.93 -0.83
CA ASP A 32 2.01 19.59 -1.69
C ASP A 32 1.95 19.12 -3.15
N PHE A 33 1.73 17.81 -3.33
CA PHE A 33 1.73 17.18 -4.66
C PHE A 33 0.48 17.48 -5.49
N GLY A 34 -0.63 17.87 -4.87
CA GLY A 34 -1.85 18.24 -5.59
C GLY A 34 -3.15 18.07 -4.82
N GLY A 35 -3.10 17.68 -3.56
CA GLY A 35 -4.25 17.58 -2.66
C GLY A 35 -5.35 16.66 -3.19
N SER A 36 -6.55 17.20 -3.34
CA SER A 36 -7.73 16.44 -3.80
C SER A 36 -7.69 16.01 -5.27
N SER A 37 -6.79 16.58 -6.08
CA SER A 37 -6.64 16.23 -7.51
C SER A 37 -5.81 14.95 -7.73
N VAL A 38 -5.17 14.44 -6.68
CA VAL A 38 -4.33 13.24 -6.73
C VAL A 38 -5.18 11.99 -6.55
N ILE A 39 -4.97 10.97 -7.37
CA ILE A 39 -5.55 9.64 -7.17
C ILE A 39 -4.76 8.95 -6.06
N LYS A 40 -5.41 8.66 -4.94
CA LYS A 40 -4.81 8.05 -3.75
C LYS A 40 -5.18 6.58 -3.68
N ILE A 41 -4.18 5.71 -3.60
CA ILE A 41 -4.33 4.26 -3.58
C ILE A 41 -3.79 3.73 -2.25
N ALA A 42 -4.70 3.24 -1.39
CA ALA A 42 -4.35 2.46 -0.21
C ALA A 42 -4.02 1.04 -0.67
N GLY A 43 -2.76 0.66 -0.51
CA GLY A 43 -2.17 -0.53 -1.13
C GLY A 43 -2.33 -1.82 -0.31
N GLY A 44 -3.12 -1.81 0.76
CA GLY A 44 -3.38 -2.97 1.62
C GLY A 44 -2.59 -2.94 2.93
N ASP A 45 -2.97 -3.82 3.83
CA ASP A 45 -2.46 -3.91 5.20
C ASP A 45 -2.59 -2.55 5.94
N GLN A 46 -3.79 -1.94 5.80
CA GLN A 46 -4.16 -0.74 6.56
C GLN A 46 -4.62 -1.10 7.96
N TYR A 47 -5.13 -2.32 8.14
CA TYR A 47 -5.43 -2.96 9.42
C TYR A 47 -4.47 -4.12 9.62
N ASP A 48 -4.12 -4.43 10.86
CA ASP A 48 -3.22 -5.56 11.12
C ASP A 48 -3.97 -6.89 11.35
N PHE A 49 -5.06 -6.86 12.10
CA PHE A 49 -5.80 -8.07 12.45
C PHE A 49 -4.91 -9.19 13.01
N ARG A 50 -3.86 -8.85 13.79
CA ARG A 50 -2.90 -9.83 14.33
C ARG A 50 -3.52 -10.90 15.20
N SER A 51 -4.60 -10.56 15.91
CA SER A 51 -5.36 -11.51 16.72
C SER A 51 -6.06 -12.61 15.89
N LEU A 52 -6.22 -12.42 14.57
CA LEU A 52 -6.75 -13.42 13.65
C LEU A 52 -5.65 -14.22 12.93
N ARG A 53 -4.38 -13.98 13.24
CA ARG A 53 -3.25 -14.69 12.63
C ARG A 53 -3.29 -16.17 12.99
N LYS A 54 -3.07 -17.05 12.01
CA LYS A 54 -3.02 -18.49 12.24
C LYS A 54 -1.92 -18.81 13.28
N GLY A 55 -2.29 -19.56 14.32
CA GLY A 55 -1.37 -19.98 15.38
C GLY A 55 -1.16 -18.96 16.50
N VAL A 56 -1.92 -17.85 16.51
CA VAL A 56 -1.80 -16.78 17.52
C VAL A 56 -2.24 -17.20 18.93
N GLY A 57 -2.99 -18.31 19.10
CA GLY A 57 -3.62 -18.70 20.36
C GLY A 57 -2.68 -18.96 21.55
N THR A 58 -1.35 -19.03 21.33
CA THR A 58 -0.31 -19.16 22.38
C THR A 58 0.57 -17.92 22.51
N ASP A 59 0.23 -16.84 21.82
CA ASP A 59 1.02 -15.65 21.62
C ASP A 59 0.34 -14.45 22.29
N LYS A 60 1.13 -13.50 22.79
CA LYS A 60 0.61 -12.25 23.39
C LYS A 60 -0.28 -11.47 22.41
N GLU A 61 0.03 -11.53 21.12
CA GLU A 61 -0.74 -10.87 20.05
C GLU A 61 -2.21 -11.36 19.98
N GLY A 62 -2.49 -12.61 20.41
CA GLY A 62 -3.86 -13.14 20.47
C GLY A 62 -4.74 -12.50 21.53
N ALA A 63 -4.13 -11.91 22.56
CA ALA A 63 -4.81 -11.22 23.64
C ALA A 63 -4.96 -9.72 23.41
N GLU A 64 -4.38 -9.18 22.33
CA GLU A 64 -4.44 -7.75 22.05
C GLU A 64 -5.80 -7.31 21.51
N SER A 65 -6.16 -6.09 21.86
CA SER A 65 -7.45 -5.53 21.48
C SER A 65 -7.53 -5.24 19.99
N LEU A 66 -8.51 -5.81 19.34
CA LEU A 66 -8.84 -5.49 17.95
C LEU A 66 -9.36 -4.04 17.79
N GLN A 67 -9.84 -3.43 18.89
CA GLN A 67 -10.44 -2.09 18.81
C GLN A 67 -9.44 -1.01 18.46
N ALA A 68 -8.23 -1.04 19.03
CA ALA A 68 -7.17 -0.08 18.71
C ALA A 68 -6.76 -0.16 17.23
N ASP A 69 -6.59 -1.37 16.71
CA ASP A 69 -6.30 -1.60 15.28
C ASP A 69 -7.42 -1.04 14.38
N LEU A 70 -8.69 -1.31 14.72
CA LEU A 70 -9.83 -0.80 13.97
C LEU A 70 -9.93 0.73 14.00
N ASP A 71 -9.67 1.35 15.16
CA ASP A 71 -9.78 2.80 15.31
C ASP A 71 -8.68 3.53 14.54
N GLU A 72 -7.43 3.07 14.61
CA GLU A 72 -6.32 3.66 13.87
C GLU A 72 -6.44 3.40 12.35
N GLY A 73 -6.82 2.21 11.95
CA GLY A 73 -7.10 1.94 10.54
C GLY A 73 -8.20 2.85 9.99
N LYS A 74 -9.29 3.11 10.73
CA LYS A 74 -10.32 4.07 10.32
C LYS A 74 -9.79 5.50 10.24
N GLN A 75 -8.97 5.94 11.21
CA GLN A 75 -8.36 7.28 11.17
C GLN A 75 -7.53 7.49 9.91
N PHE A 76 -6.80 6.47 9.44
CA PHE A 76 -6.09 6.54 8.17
C PHE A 76 -7.04 6.89 7.01
N PHE A 77 -8.20 6.20 6.91
CA PHE A 77 -9.20 6.48 5.87
C PHE A 77 -9.84 7.87 6.04
N ASP A 78 -10.15 8.28 7.26
CA ASP A 78 -10.73 9.59 7.55
C ASP A 78 -9.82 10.75 7.12
N ARG A 79 -8.52 10.61 7.38
CA ARG A 79 -7.52 11.66 7.12
C ARG A 79 -7.04 11.66 5.67
N TRP A 80 -6.66 10.51 5.15
CA TRP A 80 -6.10 10.44 3.80
C TRP A 80 -7.14 10.36 2.69
N ARG A 81 -8.29 9.73 2.95
CA ARG A 81 -9.42 9.61 2.03
C ARG A 81 -9.00 9.00 0.68
N PRO A 82 -8.53 7.76 0.62
CA PRO A 82 -8.08 7.12 -0.60
C PRO A 82 -9.25 6.92 -1.59
N ASN A 83 -8.95 6.95 -2.89
CA ASN A 83 -9.91 6.70 -3.96
C ASN A 83 -10.06 5.20 -4.26
N VAL A 84 -8.98 4.46 -4.02
CA VAL A 84 -8.86 3.02 -4.24
C VAL A 84 -8.30 2.38 -2.98
N TRP A 85 -8.84 1.25 -2.60
CA TRP A 85 -8.30 0.41 -1.54
C TRP A 85 -8.10 -1.01 -2.08
N LEU A 86 -6.88 -1.48 -2.04
CA LEU A 86 -6.50 -2.88 -2.26
C LEU A 86 -6.44 -3.54 -0.89
N TRP A 87 -7.09 -4.67 -0.70
CA TRP A 87 -6.89 -5.46 0.49
C TRP A 87 -5.51 -6.10 0.46
N GLY A 88 -4.86 -6.16 1.62
CA GLY A 88 -3.65 -6.93 1.83
C GLY A 88 -3.95 -8.29 2.47
N ASN A 89 -2.88 -9.01 2.78
CA ASN A 89 -3.02 -10.32 3.41
C ASN A 89 -3.53 -10.23 4.87
N HIS A 90 -3.41 -9.08 5.51
CA HIS A 90 -3.93 -8.85 6.85
C HIS A 90 -5.45 -8.64 6.83
N GLU A 91 -5.98 -7.81 5.94
CA GLU A 91 -7.45 -7.74 5.75
C GLU A 91 -8.03 -9.08 5.33
N HIS A 92 -7.31 -9.86 4.52
CA HIS A 92 -7.75 -11.19 4.09
C HIS A 92 -7.88 -12.20 5.24
N ARG A 93 -7.31 -11.93 6.42
CA ARG A 93 -7.55 -12.75 7.63
C ARG A 93 -9.03 -12.81 8.00
N LEU A 94 -9.79 -11.74 7.73
CA LEU A 94 -11.25 -11.75 7.91
C LEU A 94 -11.94 -12.77 6.98
N ASP A 95 -11.49 -12.87 5.72
CA ASP A 95 -12.02 -13.88 4.79
C ASP A 95 -11.59 -15.30 5.18
N ALA A 96 -10.35 -15.47 5.60
CA ALA A 96 -9.84 -16.75 6.06
C ALA A 96 -10.58 -17.25 7.33
N ALA A 97 -10.96 -16.33 8.22
CA ALA A 97 -11.73 -16.65 9.43
C ALA A 97 -13.17 -17.11 9.12
N GLN A 98 -13.71 -16.83 7.92
CA GLN A 98 -15.00 -17.37 7.50
C GLN A 98 -14.98 -18.90 7.35
N GLY A 99 -13.81 -19.52 7.20
CA GLY A 99 -13.61 -20.96 7.28
C GLY A 99 -13.58 -21.53 8.72
N ALA A 100 -13.71 -20.69 9.75
CA ALA A 100 -13.71 -21.11 11.15
C ALA A 100 -14.93 -21.99 11.47
N GLY A 101 -14.74 -23.00 12.35
CA GLY A 101 -15.82 -23.87 12.79
C GLY A 101 -16.91 -23.17 13.62
N SER A 102 -16.58 -22.05 14.27
CA SER A 102 -17.54 -21.27 15.07
C SER A 102 -18.34 -20.28 14.21
N ALA A 103 -19.68 -20.40 14.25
CA ALA A 103 -20.57 -19.44 13.59
C ALA A 103 -20.38 -18.02 14.16
N LEU A 104 -20.17 -17.89 15.46
CA LEU A 104 -19.94 -16.60 16.11
C LEU A 104 -18.71 -15.87 15.54
N VAL A 105 -17.62 -16.62 15.32
CA VAL A 105 -16.39 -16.05 14.73
C VAL A 105 -16.65 -15.60 13.29
N ARG A 106 -17.34 -16.44 12.51
CA ARG A 106 -17.68 -16.09 11.11
C ARG A 106 -18.55 -14.82 11.02
N ASP A 107 -19.64 -14.77 11.81
CA ASP A 107 -20.56 -13.64 11.80
C ASP A 107 -19.88 -12.36 12.29
N TYR A 108 -19.05 -12.44 13.31
CA TYR A 108 -18.25 -11.32 13.79
C TYR A 108 -17.29 -10.80 12.71
N CYS A 109 -16.50 -11.67 12.09
CA CYS A 109 -15.56 -11.29 11.04
C CYS A 109 -16.28 -10.71 9.81
N GLN A 110 -17.47 -11.26 9.45
CA GLN A 110 -18.28 -10.66 8.39
C GLN A 110 -18.75 -9.26 8.77
N GLY A 111 -19.23 -9.05 10.00
CA GLY A 111 -19.64 -7.74 10.50
C GLY A 111 -18.50 -6.72 10.47
N VAL A 112 -17.29 -7.11 10.89
CA VAL A 112 -16.09 -6.26 10.82
C VAL A 112 -15.77 -5.91 9.37
N LYS A 113 -15.76 -6.91 8.47
CA LYS A 113 -15.53 -6.73 7.04
C LYS A 113 -16.50 -5.71 6.41
N ASP A 114 -17.79 -5.86 6.68
CA ASP A 114 -18.82 -4.97 6.16
C ASP A 114 -18.63 -3.55 6.70
N HIS A 115 -18.31 -3.43 7.99
CA HIS A 115 -18.07 -2.16 8.65
C HIS A 115 -16.88 -1.39 8.06
N ILE A 116 -15.71 -2.01 7.91
CA ILE A 116 -14.51 -1.34 7.37
C ILE A 116 -14.69 -0.98 5.90
N ASN A 117 -15.34 -1.83 5.10
CA ASN A 117 -15.64 -1.53 3.70
C ASN A 117 -16.62 -0.36 3.57
N ALA A 118 -17.68 -0.32 4.38
CA ALA A 118 -18.64 0.78 4.39
C ALA A 118 -17.95 2.10 4.81
N HIS A 119 -17.09 2.06 5.82
CA HIS A 119 -16.31 3.21 6.27
C HIS A 119 -15.38 3.73 5.16
N ALA A 120 -14.61 2.86 4.52
CA ALA A 120 -13.72 3.22 3.42
C ALA A 120 -14.49 3.88 2.26
N ARG A 121 -15.68 3.34 1.90
CA ARG A 121 -16.56 3.96 0.89
C ARG A 121 -17.02 5.35 1.29
N LYS A 122 -17.45 5.54 2.54
CA LYS A 122 -17.84 6.85 3.10
C LYS A 122 -16.68 7.84 3.02
N CYS A 123 -15.44 7.38 3.21
CA CYS A 123 -14.24 8.19 3.11
C CYS A 123 -13.79 8.47 1.66
N GLY A 124 -14.40 7.87 0.65
CA GLY A 124 -14.14 8.17 -0.76
C GLY A 124 -13.57 7.03 -1.59
N ALA A 125 -13.36 5.84 -1.03
CA ALA A 125 -12.90 4.65 -1.76
C ALA A 125 -13.98 4.15 -2.71
N LYS A 126 -13.89 4.55 -3.97
CA LYS A 126 -14.83 4.13 -5.03
C LYS A 126 -14.57 2.69 -5.49
N THR A 127 -13.33 2.24 -5.37
CA THR A 127 -12.88 0.91 -5.76
C THR A 127 -12.26 0.23 -4.54
N ILE A 128 -12.77 -0.95 -4.18
CA ILE A 128 -12.18 -1.82 -3.15
C ILE A 128 -11.96 -3.17 -3.81
N LEU A 129 -10.71 -3.64 -3.83
CA LEU A 129 -10.32 -4.90 -4.45
C LEU A 129 -9.87 -5.91 -3.40
N PRO A 130 -10.22 -7.20 -3.54
CA PRO A 130 -9.84 -8.23 -2.58
C PRO A 130 -8.35 -8.57 -2.67
N TYR A 131 -7.80 -9.20 -1.64
CA TYR A 131 -6.49 -9.84 -1.71
C TYR A 131 -6.57 -11.11 -2.56
N HIS A 132 -6.33 -10.96 -3.85
CA HIS A 132 -6.41 -12.05 -4.82
C HIS A 132 -5.52 -11.75 -6.03
N ALA A 133 -4.69 -12.71 -6.44
CA ALA A 133 -3.66 -12.53 -7.46
C ALA A 133 -4.17 -11.92 -8.77
N ASP A 134 -5.37 -12.27 -9.21
CA ASP A 134 -5.95 -11.73 -10.46
C ASP A 134 -6.91 -10.57 -10.20
N LYS A 135 -7.78 -10.69 -9.16
CA LYS A 135 -8.84 -9.71 -8.87
C LYS A 135 -8.35 -8.53 -8.03
N GLY A 136 -7.20 -8.66 -7.36
CA GLY A 136 -6.58 -7.63 -6.52
C GLY A 136 -5.63 -6.70 -7.28
N VAL A 137 -5.72 -6.64 -8.60
CA VAL A 137 -4.85 -5.80 -9.44
C VAL A 137 -5.59 -4.54 -9.86
N TYR A 138 -5.14 -3.40 -9.37
CA TYR A 138 -5.60 -2.10 -9.85
C TYR A 138 -4.71 -1.60 -10.98
N ARG A 139 -5.31 -1.09 -12.07
CA ARG A 139 -4.57 -0.54 -13.20
C ARG A 139 -4.92 0.92 -13.42
N LEU A 140 -3.90 1.74 -13.52
CA LEU A 140 -4.00 3.15 -13.85
C LEU A 140 -3.09 3.41 -15.07
N GLY A 141 -3.67 3.39 -16.27
CA GLY A 141 -2.90 3.43 -17.51
C GLY A 141 -1.81 2.35 -17.56
N PRO A 142 -0.53 2.71 -17.77
CA PRO A 142 0.58 1.75 -17.84
C PRO A 142 1.09 1.29 -16.47
N VAL A 143 0.44 1.66 -15.37
CA VAL A 143 0.87 1.30 -14.02
C VAL A 143 -0.10 0.28 -13.41
N ALA A 144 0.41 -0.91 -13.09
CA ALA A 144 -0.29 -1.90 -12.28
C ALA A 144 0.07 -1.73 -10.81
N MET A 145 -0.91 -1.92 -9.94
CA MET A 145 -0.75 -1.81 -8.48
C MET A 145 -1.40 -3.01 -7.82
N VAL A 146 -0.68 -3.64 -6.91
CA VAL A 146 -1.13 -4.79 -6.12
C VAL A 146 -0.69 -4.59 -4.67
N HIS A 147 -1.29 -5.31 -3.71
CA HIS A 147 -0.68 -5.35 -2.38
C HIS A 147 0.68 -6.05 -2.44
N GLY A 148 0.71 -7.25 -2.98
CA GLY A 148 1.90 -8.09 -3.12
C GLY A 148 1.62 -9.52 -2.67
N TYR A 149 2.25 -10.49 -3.37
CA TYR A 149 2.01 -11.93 -3.17
C TYR A 149 3.30 -12.73 -3.03
N ALA A 150 4.46 -12.12 -3.28
CA ALA A 150 5.76 -12.77 -3.21
C ALA A 150 6.57 -12.24 -2.04
N HIS A 151 7.39 -13.09 -1.48
CA HIS A 151 8.30 -12.81 -0.37
C HIS A 151 9.77 -12.99 -0.79
N GLY A 152 10.68 -12.49 0.03
CA GLY A 152 12.13 -12.66 -0.15
C GLY A 152 12.79 -11.60 -1.02
N ALA A 153 14.07 -11.79 -1.29
CA ALA A 153 14.94 -10.78 -1.91
C ALA A 153 14.52 -10.39 -3.34
N ASN A 154 13.93 -11.31 -4.09
CA ASN A 154 13.54 -11.12 -5.48
C ASN A 154 12.04 -10.80 -5.66
N ALA A 155 11.30 -10.60 -4.58
CA ALA A 155 9.85 -10.41 -4.63
C ALA A 155 9.42 -9.30 -5.61
N THR A 156 10.10 -8.15 -5.58
CA THR A 156 9.79 -7.01 -6.45
C THR A 156 10.02 -7.34 -7.93
N VAL A 157 11.12 -8.05 -8.25
CA VAL A 157 11.42 -8.47 -9.63
C VAL A 157 10.38 -9.47 -10.14
N LEU A 158 10.11 -10.53 -9.36
CA LEU A 158 9.17 -11.59 -9.73
C LEU A 158 7.77 -11.03 -9.98
N GLN A 159 7.28 -10.21 -9.09
CA GLN A 159 5.98 -9.55 -9.25
C GLN A 159 5.98 -8.56 -10.41
N GLY A 160 7.08 -7.81 -10.59
CA GLY A 160 7.26 -6.89 -11.72
C GLY A 160 7.19 -7.59 -13.07
N LEU A 161 7.84 -8.74 -13.21
CA LEU A 161 7.78 -9.55 -14.43
C LEU A 161 6.37 -10.08 -14.71
N HIS A 162 5.61 -10.39 -13.65
CA HIS A 162 4.26 -10.94 -13.77
C HIS A 162 3.18 -9.87 -14.04
N TYR A 163 3.19 -8.75 -13.30
CA TYR A 163 2.08 -7.80 -13.29
C TYR A 163 2.31 -6.52 -14.10
N ALA A 164 3.58 -6.09 -14.29
CA ALA A 164 3.85 -4.86 -15.02
C ALA A 164 3.42 -5.00 -16.48
N PRO A 165 2.62 -4.05 -17.02
CA PRO A 165 2.31 -4.02 -18.45
C PRO A 165 3.56 -3.88 -19.32
N TYR A 166 3.42 -4.11 -20.62
CA TYR A 166 4.48 -3.85 -21.59
C TYR A 166 4.90 -2.37 -21.53
N GLY A 167 6.17 -2.10 -21.29
CA GLY A 167 6.69 -0.73 -21.13
C GLY A 167 6.22 0.01 -19.87
N GLY A 168 5.44 -0.65 -19.00
CA GLY A 168 4.81 -0.04 -17.84
C GLY A 168 5.49 -0.34 -16.51
N ALA A 169 4.79 -0.09 -15.42
CA ALA A 169 5.28 -0.32 -14.07
C ALA A 169 4.40 -1.24 -13.25
N LEU A 170 5.02 -1.89 -12.26
CA LEU A 170 4.36 -2.44 -11.08
C LEU A 170 4.70 -1.61 -9.85
N ILE A 171 3.71 -1.39 -8.98
CA ILE A 171 3.91 -0.88 -7.62
C ILE A 171 3.26 -1.86 -6.64
N HIS A 172 3.97 -2.21 -5.57
CA HIS A 172 3.46 -3.10 -4.52
C HIS A 172 3.94 -2.71 -3.12
N GLY A 173 3.25 -3.20 -2.10
CA GLY A 173 3.59 -3.15 -0.68
C GLY A 173 4.10 -4.49 -0.15
N HIS A 174 3.55 -4.95 0.97
CA HIS A 174 3.70 -6.28 1.56
C HIS A 174 5.09 -6.63 2.07
N THR A 175 6.13 -6.35 1.32
CA THR A 175 7.51 -6.71 1.70
C THR A 175 8.15 -5.71 2.66
N HIS A 176 7.54 -4.56 2.85
CA HIS A 176 8.03 -3.41 3.63
C HIS A 176 9.39 -2.87 3.14
N ASN A 177 9.93 -3.41 2.06
CA ASN A 177 11.20 -2.97 1.50
C ASN A 177 11.02 -1.75 0.61
N LEU A 178 12.00 -0.88 0.57
CA LEU A 178 12.12 0.18 -0.42
C LEU A 178 12.91 -0.34 -1.62
N ALA A 179 12.29 -0.39 -2.79
CA ALA A 179 12.99 -0.80 -4.01
C ALA A 179 12.44 -0.09 -5.26
N SER A 180 13.35 0.24 -6.17
CA SER A 180 13.05 0.73 -7.52
C SER A 180 13.95 -0.01 -8.50
N ILE A 181 13.38 -0.84 -9.34
CA ILE A 181 14.12 -1.82 -10.17
C ILE A 181 13.66 -1.71 -11.62
N ALA A 182 14.62 -1.60 -12.54
CA ALA A 182 14.34 -1.77 -13.95
C ALA A 182 14.13 -3.26 -14.28
N LEU A 183 13.08 -3.57 -15.03
CA LEU A 183 12.72 -4.94 -15.37
C LEU A 183 13.43 -5.40 -16.63
N THR A 184 14.09 -6.55 -16.55
CA THR A 184 14.73 -7.22 -17.68
C THR A 184 13.72 -8.10 -18.42
N LYS A 185 12.89 -7.46 -19.27
CA LYS A 185 11.92 -8.13 -20.13
C LYS A 185 11.71 -7.35 -21.43
N HIS A 186 11.12 -8.00 -22.44
CA HIS A 186 10.73 -7.30 -23.66
C HIS A 186 9.74 -6.18 -23.34
N GLY A 187 9.98 -4.98 -23.88
CA GLY A 187 9.24 -3.76 -23.57
C GLY A 187 9.75 -3.02 -22.33
N GLY A 188 10.71 -3.58 -21.59
CA GLY A 188 11.25 -2.93 -20.39
C GLY A 188 10.19 -2.77 -19.29
N GLY A 189 10.33 -1.69 -18.54
CA GLY A 189 9.43 -1.31 -17.44
C GLY A 189 10.13 -1.24 -16.09
N ASN A 190 9.38 -0.91 -15.06
CA ASN A 190 9.93 -0.78 -13.71
C ASN A 190 9.05 -1.51 -12.68
N ALA A 191 9.65 -1.88 -11.55
CA ALA A 191 8.93 -2.36 -10.39
C ALA A 191 9.36 -1.56 -9.16
N PHE A 192 8.37 -1.23 -8.32
CA PHE A 192 8.56 -0.48 -7.09
C PHE A 192 7.98 -1.26 -5.91
N SER A 193 8.75 -1.38 -4.84
CA SER A 193 8.26 -1.74 -3.52
C SER A 193 8.20 -0.48 -2.67
N ALA A 194 7.02 -0.17 -2.14
CA ALA A 194 6.71 1.13 -1.57
C ALA A 194 7.30 1.36 -0.15
N GLY A 195 7.85 0.33 0.48
CA GLY A 195 8.15 0.37 1.90
C GLY A 195 6.91 0.13 2.74
N CYS A 196 6.86 0.71 3.93
CA CYS A 196 5.72 0.63 4.85
C CYS A 196 5.48 1.96 5.57
N LEU A 197 4.31 2.07 6.20
CA LEU A 197 3.93 3.20 7.04
C LEU A 197 3.77 2.80 8.51
N CYS A 198 4.28 1.63 8.90
CA CYS A 198 4.25 1.14 10.27
C CYS A 198 5.58 1.32 10.99
N ARG A 199 5.52 1.30 12.33
CA ARG A 199 6.71 1.23 13.18
C ARG A 199 7.29 -0.17 13.11
N LYS A 200 8.52 -0.26 12.65
CA LYS A 200 9.26 -1.51 12.47
C LYS A 200 9.49 -2.24 13.80
N GLU A 201 9.69 -1.47 14.85
CA GLU A 201 9.99 -1.94 16.20
C GLU A 201 8.81 -2.69 16.84
N ASP A 202 7.58 -2.34 16.47
CA ASP A 202 6.36 -2.95 16.98
C ASP A 202 6.08 -4.33 16.35
N MET A 203 6.72 -4.63 15.23
CA MET A 203 6.56 -5.89 14.50
C MET A 203 7.43 -7.01 15.09
N THR A 204 7.15 -7.42 16.33
CA THR A 204 7.99 -8.34 17.12
C THR A 204 8.25 -9.67 16.45
N TYR A 205 7.31 -10.21 15.67
CA TYR A 205 7.45 -11.46 14.93
C TYR A 205 8.51 -11.41 13.82
N SER A 206 8.90 -10.23 13.39
CA SER A 206 9.88 -10.01 12.31
C SER A 206 11.24 -9.49 12.80
N ALA A 207 11.33 -9.08 14.07
CA ALA A 207 12.49 -8.37 14.61
C ALA A 207 13.84 -9.10 14.43
N GLN A 208 13.82 -10.45 14.41
CA GLN A 208 15.02 -11.26 14.25
C GLN A 208 15.26 -11.75 12.81
N ARG A 209 14.41 -11.37 11.86
CA ARG A 209 14.56 -11.82 10.48
C ARG A 209 15.46 -10.89 9.68
N LEU A 210 16.43 -11.41 8.94
CA LEU A 210 17.28 -10.65 8.02
C LEU A 210 16.45 -9.86 6.99
N ALA A 211 15.27 -10.37 6.62
CA ALA A 211 14.36 -9.68 5.71
C ALA A 211 13.92 -8.31 6.25
N SER A 212 13.70 -8.17 7.56
CA SER A 212 13.28 -6.92 8.17
C SER A 212 14.39 -5.86 8.23
N ALA A 213 15.65 -6.23 8.04
CA ALA A 213 16.75 -5.27 7.93
C ALA A 213 16.60 -4.33 6.71
N ARG A 214 15.82 -4.74 5.71
CA ARG A 214 15.56 -3.97 4.48
C ARG A 214 14.28 -3.12 4.55
N TRP A 215 13.53 -3.20 5.64
CA TRP A 215 12.32 -2.42 5.79
C TRP A 215 12.63 -0.93 5.86
N GLY A 216 11.81 -0.16 5.17
CA GLY A 216 11.96 1.29 5.13
C GLY A 216 10.61 2.00 5.05
N SER A 217 10.53 3.16 5.71
CA SER A 217 9.33 3.99 5.69
C SER A 217 9.26 4.75 4.36
N GLY A 218 8.15 4.59 3.64
CA GLY A 218 7.97 5.23 2.34
C GLY A 218 6.64 4.95 1.67
N PHE A 219 6.48 5.55 0.50
CA PHE A 219 5.37 5.39 -0.42
C PHE A 219 5.84 5.73 -1.85
N VAL A 220 5.01 5.44 -2.85
CA VAL A 220 5.33 5.76 -4.25
C VAL A 220 4.41 6.86 -4.75
N ALA A 221 5.01 7.86 -5.38
CA ALA A 221 4.29 8.90 -6.11
C ALA A 221 4.57 8.81 -7.61
N GLY A 222 3.66 9.35 -8.41
CA GLY A 222 3.88 9.38 -9.84
C GLY A 222 2.83 10.18 -10.59
N PHE A 223 3.03 10.24 -11.89
CA PHE A 223 2.06 10.83 -12.81
C PHE A 223 2.05 10.08 -14.15
N ILE A 224 0.94 10.21 -14.85
CA ILE A 224 0.70 9.66 -16.17
C ILE A 224 0.30 10.81 -17.10
N THR A 225 0.91 10.89 -18.27
CA THR A 225 0.57 11.85 -19.31
C THR A 225 -0.70 11.43 -20.06
N ALA A 226 -1.31 12.34 -20.80
CA ALA A 226 -2.43 12.00 -21.69
C ALA A 226 -2.04 11.00 -22.78
N GLY A 227 -0.76 10.93 -23.15
CA GLY A 227 -0.23 9.99 -24.13
C GLY A 227 0.04 8.58 -23.56
N GLY A 228 -0.13 8.40 -22.24
CA GLY A 228 0.10 7.10 -21.59
C GLY A 228 1.52 6.90 -21.07
N ASP A 229 2.42 7.88 -21.19
CA ASP A 229 3.72 7.81 -20.54
C ASP A 229 3.58 8.00 -19.04
N TYR A 230 4.45 7.39 -18.26
CA TYR A 230 4.43 7.54 -16.80
C TYR A 230 5.81 7.87 -16.24
N LYS A 231 5.79 8.46 -15.05
CA LYS A 231 6.95 8.53 -14.16
C LYS A 231 6.50 8.21 -12.74
N ALA A 232 7.24 7.32 -12.07
CA ALA A 232 7.03 6.99 -10.67
C ALA A 232 8.36 7.03 -9.92
N TRP A 233 8.28 7.33 -8.61
CA TRP A 233 9.45 7.37 -7.73
C TRP A 233 9.06 7.09 -6.29
N LEU A 234 10.04 6.65 -5.50
CA LEU A 234 9.91 6.48 -4.06
C LEU A 234 10.00 7.84 -3.36
N VAL A 235 9.08 8.08 -2.44
CA VAL A 235 9.19 9.12 -1.41
C VAL A 235 9.40 8.38 -0.09
N HIS A 236 10.53 8.58 0.55
CA HIS A 236 10.90 7.78 1.71
C HIS A 236 11.73 8.58 2.71
N LYS A 237 11.78 8.08 3.94
CA LYS A 237 12.62 8.63 4.99
C LYS A 237 14.09 8.37 4.67
N MET A 238 14.93 9.42 4.76
CA MET A 238 16.38 9.40 4.57
C MET A 238 17.06 9.88 5.87
N GLY A 239 17.67 8.96 6.60
CA GLY A 239 18.07 9.25 7.97
C GLY A 239 16.85 9.63 8.80
N ASP A 240 16.86 10.83 9.39
CA ASP A 240 15.74 11.34 10.20
C ASP A 240 14.84 12.32 9.44
N GLN A 241 14.97 12.41 8.12
CA GLN A 241 14.27 13.42 7.32
C GLN A 241 13.45 12.79 6.18
N TRP A 242 12.32 13.44 5.89
CA TRP A 242 11.54 13.23 4.68
C TRP A 242 11.83 14.36 3.70
N ILE A 243 12.27 14.02 2.48
CA ILE A 243 12.70 15.00 1.48
C ILE A 243 11.92 14.80 0.19
N TRP A 244 11.25 15.84 -0.29
CA TRP A 244 10.58 15.87 -1.60
C TRP A 244 10.59 17.25 -2.22
N THR A 245 10.29 17.33 -3.52
CA THR A 245 10.10 18.59 -4.25
C THR A 245 8.62 18.88 -4.41
N LYS A 246 8.21 20.13 -4.19
CA LYS A 246 6.82 20.58 -4.37
C LYS A 246 6.43 20.72 -5.83
N ASP A 247 7.38 21.04 -6.71
CA ASP A 247 7.13 21.40 -8.10
C ASP A 247 7.47 20.26 -9.07
N VAL A 248 6.50 19.88 -9.88
CA VAL A 248 6.73 19.08 -11.09
C VAL A 248 6.88 20.05 -12.27
N LYS A 249 8.12 20.25 -12.74
CA LYS A 249 8.38 21.08 -13.91
C LYS A 249 8.38 20.25 -15.18
N THR A 250 7.61 20.70 -16.18
CA THR A 250 7.64 20.14 -17.54
C THR A 250 8.46 21.04 -18.45
N PHE A 251 9.38 20.44 -19.18
CA PHE A 251 10.13 21.13 -20.24
C PHE A 251 9.70 20.54 -21.59
N THR A 252 9.19 21.38 -22.47
CA THR A 252 8.93 21.01 -23.87
C THR A 252 9.98 21.71 -24.74
N PRO A 253 10.89 20.96 -25.37
CA PRO A 253 11.83 21.56 -26.31
C PRO A 253 11.06 22.30 -27.41
N ARG A 254 11.54 23.46 -27.77
CA ARG A 254 11.01 24.16 -28.97
C ARG A 254 11.36 23.29 -30.18
N SER A 255 10.39 22.96 -31.02
CA SER A 255 10.65 22.39 -32.34
C SER A 255 11.61 23.32 -33.08
N ARG A 256 12.71 22.77 -33.59
CA ARG A 256 13.62 23.49 -34.51
C ARG A 256 12.94 23.68 -35.82
#